data_7853ff3e3ece0d4dba702de88fb0ad78
#
_entry.id   7853ff3e3ece0d4dba702de88fb0ad78
#
_cell.length_a   1.000
_cell.length_b   1.000
_cell.length_c   1.000
_cell.angle_alpha   90.00
_cell.angle_beta   90.00
_cell.angle_gamma   90.00
#
_symmetry.space_group_name_H-M   'P 1'
#
loop_
_entity.id
_entity.type
_entity.pdbx_description
1 polymer ?
#
loop_
_entity_poly.entity_id
_entity_poly.type
_entity_poly.pdbx_seq_one_letter_code
_entity_poly.pdbx_strand_id
1 'polypeptide(L)'
;QRLPIEIVSYQYSPDEIVFSERSEFILNLEALSGDGWDFTSGGTERIEYRLKADGRGAAGLTFAVLAERDATFYLLTLALPMTLILFLAWMAHWLPVELVPPRMGTASASVFSLIALGVSFRLTLPRITYLTVADLFSLFATMLVLVSLAVTVVTVRWANSERKDAAERLAMRARIAFPILYGLIVVLTLSG
;
A
#
# COMPACT_ATOMS: atom_id res chain seq x y z
N GLN A 1 -8.81 -5.04 12.41
CA GLN A 1 -7.95 -4.97 13.59
C GLN A 1 -8.81 -4.73 14.82
N ARG A 2 -8.59 -5.49 15.91
CA ARG A 2 -9.31 -5.31 17.18
C ARG A 2 -8.53 -4.33 18.05
N LEU A 3 -9.18 -3.24 18.43
CA LEU A 3 -8.61 -2.19 19.29
C LEU A 3 -9.30 -2.29 20.66
N PRO A 4 -8.68 -2.91 21.69
CA PRO A 4 -9.25 -2.97 23.01
C PRO A 4 -9.04 -1.63 23.74
N ILE A 5 -10.10 -1.11 24.33
CA ILE A 5 -10.07 0.00 25.27
C ILE A 5 -10.40 -0.59 26.65
N GLU A 6 -9.44 -0.56 27.54
CA GLU A 6 -9.58 -1.13 28.88
C GLU A 6 -9.85 -0.01 29.90
N ILE A 7 -10.93 -0.12 30.61
CA ILE A 7 -11.31 0.78 31.71
C ILE A 7 -11.19 -0.04 33.00
N VAL A 8 -10.28 0.35 33.86
CA VAL A 8 -10.00 -0.38 35.11
C VAL A 8 -10.26 0.52 36.31
N SER A 9 -10.93 -0.01 37.32
CA SER A 9 -11.11 0.68 38.60
C SER A 9 -9.76 0.73 39.34
N TYR A 10 -9.34 1.93 39.74
CA TYR A 10 -8.09 2.08 40.48
C TYR A 10 -8.22 1.66 41.96
N GLN A 11 -9.40 1.80 42.54
CA GLN A 11 -9.59 1.69 43.99
C GLN A 11 -10.44 0.50 44.45
N TYR A 12 -11.27 -0.03 43.57
CA TYR A 12 -12.29 -1.03 43.97
C TYR A 12 -12.01 -2.39 43.29
N SER A 13 -12.20 -3.44 44.11
CA SER A 13 -12.10 -4.83 43.66
C SER A 13 -13.37 -5.27 42.92
N PRO A 14 -13.33 -6.42 42.18
CA PRO A 14 -14.50 -6.99 41.51
C PRO A 14 -15.64 -7.35 42.45
N ASP A 15 -15.34 -7.57 43.74
CA ASP A 15 -16.34 -7.87 44.77
C ASP A 15 -17.08 -6.62 45.26
N GLU A 16 -16.49 -5.43 45.08
CA GLU A 16 -17.05 -4.18 45.56
C GLU A 16 -17.77 -3.39 44.44
N ILE A 17 -17.30 -3.50 43.19
CA ILE A 17 -17.90 -2.82 42.03
C ILE A 17 -18.01 -3.79 40.86
N VAL A 18 -19.19 -3.83 40.27
CA VAL A 18 -19.46 -4.48 39.01
C VAL A 18 -19.81 -3.47 37.96
N PHE A 19 -19.03 -3.44 36.89
CA PHE A 19 -19.40 -2.64 35.73
C PHE A 19 -20.66 -3.23 35.08
N SER A 20 -21.71 -2.43 34.98
CA SER A 20 -22.96 -2.83 34.34
C SER A 20 -22.85 -2.52 32.82
N GLU A 21 -23.06 -3.56 32.03
CA GLU A 21 -23.28 -3.39 30.58
C GLU A 21 -24.71 -2.84 30.41
N ARG A 22 -24.80 -1.56 30.11
CA ARG A 22 -26.07 -1.02 29.64
C ARG A 22 -26.17 -1.35 28.14
N SER A 23 -27.21 -2.06 27.75
CA SER A 23 -27.44 -2.50 26.37
C SER A 23 -27.59 -1.36 25.33
N GLU A 24 -27.62 -0.12 25.78
CA GLU A 24 -27.69 1.09 24.95
C GLU A 24 -26.39 1.89 24.98
N PHE A 25 -25.24 1.24 25.01
CA PHE A 25 -24.01 1.98 24.72
C PHE A 25 -23.97 2.26 23.21
N ILE A 26 -24.61 3.37 22.84
CA ILE A 26 -24.52 3.91 21.48
C ILE A 26 -23.11 4.46 21.36
N LEU A 27 -22.18 3.62 20.88
CA LEU A 27 -20.94 4.14 20.34
C LEU A 27 -21.35 5.07 19.19
N ASN A 28 -21.05 6.34 19.32
CA ASN A 28 -21.14 7.24 18.21
C ASN A 28 -19.96 6.93 17.26
N LEU A 29 -20.10 5.83 16.50
CA LEU A 29 -19.08 5.38 15.53
C LEU A 29 -18.87 6.41 14.43
N GLU A 30 -19.87 7.26 14.18
CA GLU A 30 -19.77 8.40 13.25
C GLU A 30 -18.81 9.48 13.76
N ALA A 31 -18.64 9.60 15.08
CA ALA A 31 -17.65 10.52 15.67
C ALA A 31 -16.21 9.96 15.63
N LEU A 32 -16.04 8.66 15.38
CA LEU A 32 -14.76 8.02 15.14
C LEU A 32 -14.42 8.10 13.64
N SER A 33 -14.38 9.31 13.08
CA SER A 33 -13.98 9.52 11.69
C SER A 33 -12.46 9.45 11.56
N GLY A 34 -11.95 8.29 11.22
CA GLY A 34 -10.61 8.16 10.67
C GLY A 34 -10.73 8.02 9.17
N ASP A 35 -10.22 8.97 8.38
CA ASP A 35 -10.23 8.88 6.92
C ASP A 35 -9.66 7.53 6.47
N GLY A 36 -10.47 6.71 5.81
CA GLY A 36 -10.09 5.39 5.29
C GLY A 36 -10.12 4.25 6.32
N TRP A 37 -10.92 4.37 7.41
CA TRP A 37 -11.18 3.32 8.37
C TRP A 37 -12.68 3.16 8.63
N ASP A 38 -13.15 1.92 8.55
CA ASP A 38 -14.49 1.53 8.97
C ASP A 38 -14.42 0.98 10.39
N PHE A 39 -15.22 1.56 11.29
CA PHE A 39 -15.27 1.15 12.68
C PHE A 39 -16.58 0.42 12.97
N THR A 40 -16.47 -0.77 13.59
CA THR A 40 -17.61 -1.53 14.07
C THR A 40 -17.43 -1.90 15.53
N SER A 41 -18.55 -2.09 16.25
CA SER A 41 -18.51 -2.51 17.64
C SER A 41 -18.03 -3.96 17.73
N GLY A 42 -16.98 -4.20 18.50
CA GLY A 42 -16.44 -5.53 18.78
C GLY A 42 -16.96 -6.15 20.09
N GLY A 43 -17.92 -5.48 20.73
CA GLY A 43 -18.50 -5.94 22.00
C GLY A 43 -17.74 -5.46 23.23
N THR A 44 -18.36 -5.73 24.39
CA THR A 44 -17.83 -5.43 25.72
C THR A 44 -17.55 -6.74 26.46
N GLU A 45 -16.46 -6.77 27.20
CA GLU A 45 -16.07 -7.93 28.02
C GLU A 45 -15.65 -7.44 29.41
N ARG A 46 -16.14 -8.09 30.45
CA ARG A 46 -15.68 -7.84 31.79
C ARG A 46 -14.34 -8.49 32.01
N ILE A 47 -13.39 -7.74 32.53
CA ILE A 47 -12.06 -8.24 32.86
C ILE A 47 -11.76 -8.03 34.33
N GLU A 48 -11.01 -8.97 34.90
CA GLU A 48 -10.41 -8.84 36.22
C GLU A 48 -8.93 -8.58 36.04
N TYR A 49 -8.48 -7.39 36.42
CA TYR A 49 -7.08 -7.01 36.39
C TYR A 49 -6.41 -7.39 37.72
N ARG A 50 -5.38 -8.24 37.69
CA ARG A 50 -4.56 -8.51 38.86
C ARG A 50 -3.45 -7.47 38.94
N LEU A 51 -3.58 -6.53 39.86
CA LEU A 51 -2.50 -5.60 40.21
C LEU A 51 -1.38 -6.39 40.91
N LYS A 52 -0.19 -6.42 40.33
CA LYS A 52 0.96 -7.23 40.81
C LYS A 52 1.43 -6.90 42.23
N ALA A 53 1.08 -5.74 42.78
CA ALA A 53 1.61 -5.29 44.08
C ALA A 53 0.90 -5.87 45.30
N ASP A 54 -0.43 -6.09 45.27
CA ASP A 54 -1.22 -6.46 46.45
C ASP A 54 -2.01 -7.79 46.32
N GLY A 55 -1.93 -8.44 45.16
CA GLY A 55 -2.71 -9.65 44.90
C GLY A 55 -4.22 -9.44 44.80
N ARG A 56 -4.69 -8.20 44.96
CA ARG A 56 -6.10 -7.83 44.80
C ARG A 56 -6.43 -7.62 43.33
N GLY A 57 -7.50 -8.24 42.87
CA GLY A 57 -8.04 -8.00 41.55
C GLY A 57 -8.68 -6.61 41.49
N ALA A 58 -8.54 -5.92 40.37
CA ALA A 58 -9.27 -4.69 40.08
C ALA A 58 -10.40 -4.97 39.08
N ALA A 59 -11.60 -4.43 39.35
CA ALA A 59 -12.71 -4.53 38.42
C ALA A 59 -12.38 -3.78 37.13
N GLY A 60 -12.60 -4.40 35.98
CA GLY A 60 -12.37 -3.79 34.69
C GLY A 60 -13.41 -4.15 33.65
N LEU A 61 -13.47 -3.33 32.62
CA LEU A 61 -14.30 -3.50 31.45
C LEU A 61 -13.44 -3.27 30.21
N THR A 62 -13.40 -4.23 29.32
CA THR A 62 -12.78 -4.09 28.00
C THR A 62 -13.87 -3.78 26.98
N PHE A 63 -13.68 -2.71 26.27
CA PHE A 63 -14.49 -2.34 25.14
C PHE A 63 -13.66 -2.55 23.88
N ALA A 64 -14.15 -3.36 22.93
CA ALA A 64 -13.44 -3.59 21.69
C ALA A 64 -14.08 -2.82 20.54
N VAL A 65 -13.24 -2.09 19.81
CA VAL A 65 -13.60 -1.49 18.51
C VAL A 65 -12.89 -2.30 17.44
N LEU A 66 -13.66 -2.78 16.46
CA LEU A 66 -13.12 -3.41 15.26
C LEU A 66 -12.89 -2.28 14.23
N ALA A 67 -11.63 -2.11 13.85
CA ALA A 67 -11.23 -1.16 12.81
C ALA A 67 -10.81 -1.94 11.57
N GLU A 68 -11.48 -1.69 10.47
CA GLU A 68 -11.17 -2.24 9.14
C GLU A 68 -10.69 -1.10 8.24
N ARG A 69 -9.57 -1.32 7.57
CA ARG A 69 -8.98 -0.29 6.72
C ARG A 69 -9.59 -0.34 5.33
N ASP A 70 -10.11 0.77 4.84
CA ASP A 70 -10.59 0.87 3.47
C ASP A 70 -9.39 0.89 2.50
N ALA A 71 -9.21 -0.22 1.80
CA ALA A 71 -8.16 -0.37 0.79
C ALA A 71 -8.46 0.42 -0.49
N THR A 72 -9.71 0.84 -0.72
CA THR A 72 -10.17 1.50 -1.95
C THR A 72 -9.45 2.82 -2.17
N PHE A 73 -9.23 3.57 -1.09
CA PHE A 73 -8.46 4.82 -1.15
C PHE A 73 -7.05 4.61 -1.71
N TYR A 74 -6.32 3.59 -1.23
CA TYR A 74 -4.96 3.30 -1.70
C TYR A 74 -4.94 2.76 -3.12
N LEU A 75 -5.93 1.95 -3.49
CA LEU A 75 -6.06 1.43 -4.86
C LEU A 75 -6.29 2.58 -5.85
N LEU A 76 -7.16 3.51 -5.55
CA LEU A 76 -7.48 4.63 -6.45
C LEU A 76 -6.39 5.69 -6.45
N THR A 77 -5.80 6.00 -5.29
CA THR A 77 -4.86 7.13 -5.17
C THR A 77 -3.43 6.75 -5.52
N LEU A 78 -3.02 5.51 -5.31
CA LEU A 78 -1.66 5.06 -5.56
C LEU A 78 -1.57 4.01 -6.68
N ALA A 79 -2.26 2.89 -6.53
CA ALA A 79 -2.07 1.74 -7.42
C ALA A 79 -2.55 2.04 -8.85
N LEU A 80 -3.68 2.71 -9.01
CA LEU A 80 -4.22 3.04 -10.34
C LEU A 80 -3.30 4.03 -11.10
N PRO A 81 -2.87 5.19 -10.55
CA PRO A 81 -1.95 6.08 -11.28
C PRO A 81 -0.61 5.42 -11.58
N MET A 82 -0.06 4.61 -10.66
CA MET A 82 1.17 3.86 -10.91
C MET A 82 1.01 2.87 -12.06
N THR A 83 -0.11 2.14 -12.10
CA THR A 83 -0.40 1.19 -13.17
C THR A 83 -0.51 1.88 -14.53
N LEU A 84 -1.13 3.07 -14.58
CA LEU A 84 -1.20 3.86 -15.82
C LEU A 84 0.18 4.33 -16.30
N ILE A 85 1.06 4.73 -15.38
CA ILE A 85 2.44 5.11 -15.71
C ILE A 85 3.25 3.89 -16.19
N LEU A 86 3.07 2.72 -15.54
CA LEU A 86 3.68 1.48 -15.99
C LEU A 86 3.19 1.07 -17.38
N PHE A 87 1.90 1.24 -17.66
CA PHE A 87 1.33 1.04 -18.98
C PHE A 87 1.96 1.97 -20.02
N LEU A 88 2.18 3.23 -19.68
CA LEU A 88 2.87 4.19 -20.54
C LEU A 88 4.33 3.73 -20.83
N ALA A 89 5.06 3.26 -19.82
CA ALA A 89 6.39 2.70 -19.99
C ALA A 89 6.40 1.46 -20.91
N TRP A 90 5.38 0.60 -20.78
CA TRP A 90 5.21 -0.56 -21.65
C TRP A 90 4.91 -0.18 -23.10
N MET A 91 4.08 0.86 -23.32
CA MET A 91 3.75 1.39 -24.65
C MET A 91 5.01 1.84 -25.44
N ALA A 92 6.06 2.28 -24.76
CA ALA A 92 7.32 2.64 -25.42
C ALA A 92 7.93 1.47 -26.24
N HIS A 93 7.69 0.22 -25.83
CA HIS A 93 8.17 -0.96 -26.56
C HIS A 93 7.35 -1.30 -27.80
N TRP A 94 6.14 -0.73 -27.95
CA TRP A 94 5.29 -0.91 -29.12
C TRP A 94 5.62 0.06 -30.25
N LEU A 95 6.32 1.16 -29.94
CA LEU A 95 6.77 2.09 -30.93
C LEU A 95 7.88 1.47 -31.79
N PRO A 96 7.88 1.71 -33.11
CA PRO A 96 8.97 1.26 -34.01
C PRO A 96 10.33 1.69 -33.49
N VAL A 97 11.35 0.86 -33.69
CA VAL A 97 12.70 1.13 -33.17
C VAL A 97 13.39 2.33 -33.86
N GLU A 98 12.92 2.70 -35.06
CA GLU A 98 13.36 3.85 -35.83
C GLU A 98 12.85 5.18 -35.30
N LEU A 99 11.71 5.17 -34.61
CA LEU A 99 11.10 6.36 -34.03
C LEU A 99 11.75 6.72 -32.67
N VAL A 100 13.02 7.10 -32.72
CA VAL A 100 13.85 7.34 -31.53
C VAL A 100 13.27 8.42 -30.61
N PRO A 101 12.91 9.65 -31.08
CA PRO A 101 12.44 10.70 -30.19
C PRO A 101 11.16 10.33 -29.41
N PRO A 102 10.06 9.85 -30.03
CA PRO A 102 8.86 9.50 -29.28
C PRO A 102 9.09 8.33 -28.34
N ARG A 103 9.89 7.32 -28.74
CA ARG A 103 10.18 6.16 -27.92
C ARG A 103 10.97 6.52 -26.66
N MET A 104 12.03 7.32 -26.80
CA MET A 104 12.82 7.82 -25.68
C MET A 104 12.02 8.78 -24.81
N GLY A 105 11.24 9.66 -25.44
CA GLY A 105 10.37 10.61 -24.74
C GLY A 105 9.35 9.89 -23.84
N THR A 106 8.65 8.88 -24.37
CA THR A 106 7.66 8.10 -23.61
C THR A 106 8.30 7.34 -22.45
N ALA A 107 9.45 6.68 -22.67
CA ALA A 107 10.16 5.95 -21.63
C ALA A 107 10.67 6.88 -20.51
N SER A 108 11.24 8.04 -20.88
CA SER A 108 11.73 9.02 -19.91
C SER A 108 10.58 9.68 -19.14
N ALA A 109 9.49 10.03 -19.83
CA ALA A 109 8.30 10.60 -19.20
C ALA A 109 7.73 9.66 -18.12
N SER A 110 7.70 8.34 -18.37
CA SER A 110 7.25 7.36 -17.40
C SER A 110 8.10 7.35 -16.13
N VAL A 111 9.43 7.45 -16.25
CA VAL A 111 10.34 7.54 -15.10
C VAL A 111 10.06 8.78 -14.27
N PHE A 112 10.01 9.96 -14.92
CA PHE A 112 9.76 11.22 -14.21
C PHE A 112 8.38 11.25 -13.56
N SER A 113 7.35 10.76 -14.23
CA SER A 113 5.99 10.67 -13.69
C SER A 113 5.93 9.77 -12.46
N LEU A 114 6.63 8.63 -12.49
CA LEU A 114 6.66 7.70 -11.35
C LEU A 114 7.40 8.30 -10.15
N ILE A 115 8.53 8.98 -10.38
CA ILE A 115 9.25 9.68 -9.31
C ILE A 115 8.38 10.78 -8.71
N ALA A 116 7.73 11.60 -9.54
CA ALA A 116 6.85 12.68 -9.08
C ALA A 116 5.68 12.15 -8.26
N LEU A 117 5.02 11.06 -8.72
CA LEU A 117 3.95 10.41 -7.98
C LEU A 117 4.45 9.85 -6.65
N GLY A 118 5.62 9.19 -6.62
CA GLY A 118 6.20 8.65 -5.41
C GLY A 118 6.54 9.72 -4.36
N VAL A 119 7.05 10.87 -4.79
CA VAL A 119 7.30 12.02 -3.92
C VAL A 119 5.99 12.59 -3.39
N SER A 120 5.01 12.83 -4.28
CA SER A 120 3.69 13.36 -3.90
C SER A 120 3.01 12.47 -2.86
N PHE A 121 3.03 11.15 -3.07
CA PHE A 121 2.42 10.19 -2.17
C PHE A 121 3.08 10.18 -0.78
N ARG A 122 4.41 10.27 -0.71
CA ARG A 122 5.15 10.33 0.56
C ARG A 122 4.87 11.60 1.36
N LEU A 123 4.52 12.70 0.70
CA LEU A 123 4.14 13.94 1.38
C LEU A 123 2.75 13.89 2.03
N THR A 124 1.87 13.00 1.55
CA THR A 124 0.52 12.84 2.08
C THR A 124 0.43 11.82 3.23
N LEU A 125 1.43 10.95 3.36
CA LEU A 125 1.44 9.92 4.40
C LEU A 125 2.10 10.42 5.70
N PRO A 126 1.58 10.02 6.88
CA PRO A 126 2.31 10.20 8.13
C PRO A 126 3.64 9.45 8.10
N ARG A 127 4.65 9.98 8.78
CA ARG A 127 5.96 9.33 8.87
C ARG A 127 5.87 8.04 9.70
N ILE A 128 5.92 6.92 9.02
CA ILE A 128 5.96 5.59 9.62
C ILE A 128 7.38 5.01 9.46
N THR A 129 7.83 4.26 10.47
CA THR A 129 9.20 3.72 10.54
C THR A 129 9.34 2.32 9.93
N TYR A 130 8.27 1.73 9.46
CA TYR A 130 8.25 0.40 8.84
C TYR A 130 7.86 0.47 7.35
N LEU A 131 8.36 -0.48 6.57
CA LEU A 131 8.02 -0.60 5.16
C LEU A 131 6.58 -1.09 5.00
N THR A 132 5.82 -0.40 4.16
CA THR A 132 4.46 -0.80 3.81
C THR A 132 4.43 -1.58 2.49
N VAL A 133 3.33 -2.30 2.25
CA VAL A 133 3.05 -2.94 0.95
C VAL A 133 3.09 -1.91 -0.19
N ALA A 134 2.59 -0.69 0.06
CA ALA A 134 2.63 0.41 -0.89
C ALA A 134 4.06 0.87 -1.23
N ASP A 135 4.97 0.88 -0.24
CA ASP A 135 6.39 1.21 -0.46
C ASP A 135 7.09 0.14 -1.31
N LEU A 136 6.84 -1.14 -1.01
CA LEU A 136 7.39 -2.25 -1.79
C LEU A 136 6.88 -2.23 -3.23
N PHE A 137 5.57 -2.03 -3.42
CA PHE A 137 4.99 -1.89 -4.75
C PHE A 137 5.62 -0.72 -5.52
N SER A 138 5.76 0.45 -4.89
CA SER A 138 6.40 1.64 -5.46
C SER A 138 7.85 1.38 -5.85
N LEU A 139 8.61 0.68 -4.99
CA LEU A 139 10.00 0.32 -5.26
C LEU A 139 10.13 -0.59 -6.47
N PHE A 140 9.36 -1.68 -6.51
CA PHE A 140 9.41 -2.63 -7.63
C PHE A 140 8.90 -2.01 -8.92
N ALA A 141 7.85 -1.19 -8.88
CA ALA A 141 7.36 -0.44 -10.02
C ALA A 141 8.44 0.50 -10.59
N THR A 142 9.15 1.21 -9.71
CA THR A 142 10.25 2.09 -10.10
C THR A 142 11.39 1.30 -10.77
N MET A 143 11.77 0.16 -10.20
CA MET A 143 12.78 -0.72 -10.80
C MET A 143 12.37 -1.24 -12.17
N LEU A 144 11.10 -1.64 -12.35
CA LEU A 144 10.58 -2.11 -13.62
C LEU A 144 10.62 -1.01 -14.70
N VAL A 145 10.25 0.23 -14.37
CA VAL A 145 10.30 1.37 -15.31
C VAL A 145 11.74 1.74 -15.66
N LEU A 146 12.68 1.69 -14.71
CA LEU A 146 14.10 1.92 -14.97
C LEU A 146 14.69 0.83 -15.90
N VAL A 147 14.34 -0.43 -15.69
CA VAL A 147 14.73 -1.53 -16.59
C VAL A 147 14.13 -1.32 -17.97
N SER A 148 12.86 -0.89 -18.05
CA SER A 148 12.19 -0.56 -19.33
C SER A 148 12.93 0.56 -20.07
N LEU A 149 13.32 1.63 -19.37
CA LEU A 149 14.12 2.70 -19.95
C LEU A 149 15.48 2.18 -20.45
N ALA A 150 16.18 1.38 -19.66
CA ALA A 150 17.47 0.77 -20.06
C ALA A 150 17.32 -0.10 -21.33
N VAL A 151 16.30 -0.94 -21.41
CA VAL A 151 15.98 -1.72 -22.60
C VAL A 151 15.68 -0.82 -23.79
N THR A 152 14.96 0.28 -23.58
CA THR A 152 14.67 1.27 -24.63
C THR A 152 15.96 1.90 -25.16
N VAL A 153 16.87 2.31 -24.29
CA VAL A 153 18.17 2.88 -24.67
C VAL A 153 18.99 1.88 -25.47
N VAL A 154 19.07 0.64 -25.02
CA VAL A 154 19.81 -0.43 -25.72
C VAL A 154 19.21 -0.71 -27.09
N THR A 155 17.88 -0.81 -27.20
CA THR A 155 17.21 -1.05 -28.49
C THR A 155 17.42 0.11 -29.47
N VAL A 156 17.36 1.36 -29.01
CA VAL A 156 17.66 2.54 -29.85
C VAL A 156 19.11 2.55 -30.31
N ARG A 157 20.06 2.24 -29.42
CA ARG A 157 21.48 2.15 -29.76
C ARG A 157 21.75 1.06 -30.82
N TRP A 158 21.11 -0.11 -30.70
CA TRP A 158 21.27 -1.17 -31.68
C TRP A 158 20.55 -0.87 -33.00
N ALA A 159 19.42 -0.17 -32.98
CA ALA A 159 18.72 0.27 -34.18
C ALA A 159 19.55 1.26 -35.02
N ASN A 160 20.33 2.12 -34.36
CA ASN A 160 21.25 3.06 -35.01
C ASN A 160 22.58 2.41 -35.43
N SER A 161 22.79 1.15 -35.12
CA SER A 161 23.93 0.33 -35.55
C SER A 161 23.44 -0.69 -36.57
N GLU A 162 24.35 -1.48 -37.15
CA GLU A 162 24.00 -2.55 -38.11
C GLU A 162 23.24 -3.76 -37.49
N ARG A 163 22.69 -3.59 -36.26
CA ARG A 163 22.03 -4.65 -35.48
C ARG A 163 20.52 -4.45 -35.32
N LYS A 164 19.83 -3.99 -36.37
CA LYS A 164 18.38 -3.73 -36.33
C LYS A 164 17.56 -4.93 -35.91
N ASP A 165 17.85 -6.13 -36.49
CA ASP A 165 17.13 -7.35 -36.12
C ASP A 165 17.26 -7.73 -34.65
N ALA A 166 18.41 -7.43 -34.03
CA ALA A 166 18.61 -7.67 -32.60
C ALA A 166 17.81 -6.70 -31.75
N ALA A 167 17.72 -5.43 -32.20
CA ALA A 167 16.89 -4.41 -31.53
C ALA A 167 15.40 -4.78 -31.55
N GLU A 168 14.87 -5.25 -32.68
CA GLU A 168 13.48 -5.68 -32.80
C GLU A 168 13.18 -6.90 -31.95
N ARG A 169 14.07 -7.92 -31.95
CA ARG A 169 13.93 -9.08 -31.09
C ARG A 169 13.92 -8.72 -29.60
N LEU A 170 14.77 -7.79 -29.18
CA LEU A 170 14.80 -7.33 -27.80
C LEU A 170 13.52 -6.56 -27.45
N ALA A 171 13.05 -5.68 -28.33
CA ALA A 171 11.79 -4.97 -28.15
C ALA A 171 10.60 -5.93 -28.04
N MET A 172 10.55 -6.96 -28.90
CA MET A 172 9.49 -7.98 -28.87
C MET A 172 9.51 -8.78 -27.56
N ARG A 173 10.69 -9.17 -27.08
CA ARG A 173 10.82 -9.84 -25.78
C ARG A 173 10.37 -8.94 -24.63
N ALA A 174 10.70 -7.64 -24.68
CA ALA A 174 10.27 -6.68 -23.67
C ALA A 174 8.74 -6.49 -23.64
N ARG A 175 8.06 -6.52 -24.80
CA ARG A 175 6.59 -6.47 -24.87
C ARG A 175 5.92 -7.58 -24.07
N ILE A 176 6.51 -8.77 -24.06
CA ILE A 176 5.97 -9.95 -23.35
C ILE A 176 6.48 -9.98 -21.91
N ALA A 177 7.76 -9.73 -21.69
CA ALA A 177 8.37 -9.80 -20.37
C ALA A 177 7.82 -8.74 -19.40
N PHE A 178 7.53 -7.53 -19.88
CA PHE A 178 7.05 -6.43 -19.06
C PHE A 178 5.73 -6.74 -18.31
N PRO A 179 4.65 -7.19 -18.98
CA PRO A 179 3.40 -7.51 -18.27
C PRO A 179 3.54 -8.72 -17.35
N ILE A 180 4.41 -9.69 -17.68
CA ILE A 180 4.69 -10.84 -16.81
C ILE A 180 5.38 -10.37 -15.52
N LEU A 181 6.41 -9.52 -15.63
CA LEU A 181 7.11 -8.95 -14.47
C LEU A 181 6.19 -8.07 -13.64
N TYR A 182 5.32 -7.28 -14.28
CA TYR A 182 4.32 -6.47 -13.58
C TYR A 182 3.33 -7.37 -12.81
N GLY A 183 2.79 -8.40 -13.43
CA GLY A 183 1.92 -9.37 -12.77
C GLY A 183 2.61 -10.06 -11.57
N LEU A 184 3.89 -10.41 -11.70
CA LEU A 184 4.69 -10.98 -10.62
C LEU A 184 4.84 -9.97 -9.46
N ILE A 185 5.11 -8.70 -9.75
CA ILE A 185 5.19 -7.63 -8.73
C ILE A 185 3.87 -7.53 -7.96
N VAL A 186 2.74 -7.50 -8.66
CA VAL A 186 1.41 -7.43 -8.04
C VAL A 186 1.18 -8.64 -7.12
N VAL A 187 1.48 -9.85 -7.60
CA VAL A 187 1.32 -11.07 -6.78
C VAL A 187 2.22 -11.03 -5.55
N LEU A 188 3.50 -10.69 -5.69
CA LEU A 188 4.45 -10.62 -4.58
C LEU A 188 4.07 -9.58 -3.53
N THR A 189 3.51 -8.44 -3.96
CA THR A 189 3.10 -7.38 -3.03
C THR A 189 1.78 -7.66 -2.33
N LEU A 190 0.91 -8.50 -2.92
CA LEU A 190 -0.36 -8.87 -2.29
C LEU A 190 -0.25 -10.13 -1.42
N SER A 191 0.79 -10.95 -1.61
CA SER A 191 1.02 -12.19 -0.86
C SER A 191 1.88 -12.00 0.41
N GLY A 192 2.53 -10.87 0.59
CA GLY A 192 3.35 -10.51 1.76
C GLY A 192 2.64 -9.56 2.68
#